data_9b15bfbcaa160e6e3648fae482e31bc4
#
_entry.id   9b15bfbcaa160e6e3648fae482e31bc4
#
_cell.length_a   1.000
_cell.length_b   1.000
_cell.length_c   1.000
_cell.angle_alpha   90.00
_cell.angle_beta   90.00
_cell.angle_gamma   90.00
#
_symmetry.space_group_name_H-M   'P 1'
#
loop_
_entity.id
_entity.type
_entity.pdbx_description
1 polymer ?
#
loop_
_entity_poly.entity_id
_entity_poly.type
_entity_poly.pdbx_seq_one_letter_code
_entity_poly.pdbx_strand_id
1 'polypeptide(L)'
;YENHRELTAEEQMLLDNCYDGFVRSGALLDDEGKERLRNLTEEASLLSLQFSQNLLKENKAFTLHITDEAQLDGLPETAREAAALAAKEAEKEGWLFTLDYPSYSPFMTYSTQRELRRQLYMARNTEGTHDNPENNLEICKRLVNLRREIAQLLGYETYADYVLVHRMASNAENVYKLLNDLIDAYKPTAVEEVKALEREAKQTEGDDFVMEPWDFSFYSHKLQMREYNLDAEMLRPYFELSKVIDGVFGLATRLYGITFKESTDIQVYHPDVKAYEVFDKDGSFLAVFYADFHPRKGKQGGAWMTEFQGQWIDRKGVNVRPHVSVVMNLTKPTDEKPALLTLGEVETFLHEFG
;
A
#
# COMPACT_ATOMS: atom_id res chain seq x y z
N TYR A 1 -17.38 -28.87 21.36
CA TYR A 1 -16.05 -28.74 21.96
C TYR A 1 -15.85 -29.79 23.08
N GLU A 2 -16.73 -29.89 24.05
CA GLU A 2 -16.59 -30.82 25.21
C GLU A 2 -16.85 -32.30 24.90
N ASN A 3 -17.58 -32.62 23.84
CA ASN A 3 -17.97 -33.96 23.44
C ASN A 3 -17.29 -34.40 22.13
N HIS A 4 -16.00 -34.22 21.98
CA HIS A 4 -15.28 -34.65 20.81
C HIS A 4 -14.74 -36.10 20.94
N ARG A 5 -14.58 -36.75 19.79
CA ARG A 5 -13.81 -38.01 19.67
C ARG A 5 -12.32 -37.73 19.90
N GLU A 6 -11.54 -38.82 19.98
CA GLU A 6 -10.08 -38.69 19.93
C GLU A 6 -9.66 -38.01 18.61
N LEU A 7 -9.01 -36.85 18.71
CA LEU A 7 -8.61 -36.00 17.58
C LEU A 7 -7.12 -36.10 17.37
N THR A 8 -6.67 -35.95 16.14
CA THR A 8 -5.26 -35.69 15.83
C THR A 8 -4.85 -34.31 16.35
N ALA A 9 -3.55 -34.04 16.45
CA ALA A 9 -3.06 -32.72 16.88
C ALA A 9 -3.54 -31.58 15.97
N GLU A 10 -3.65 -31.82 14.66
CA GLU A 10 -4.17 -30.85 13.68
C GLU A 10 -5.67 -30.60 13.85
N GLU A 11 -6.47 -31.66 14.00
CA GLU A 11 -7.92 -31.54 14.27
C GLU A 11 -8.18 -30.85 15.60
N GLN A 12 -7.38 -31.10 16.65
CA GLN A 12 -7.48 -30.40 17.93
C GLN A 12 -7.17 -28.92 17.78
N MET A 13 -6.09 -28.55 17.11
CA MET A 13 -5.74 -27.17 16.84
C MET A 13 -6.83 -26.44 16.05
N LEU A 14 -7.40 -27.09 15.03
CA LEU A 14 -8.52 -26.52 14.27
C LEU A 14 -9.75 -26.29 15.16
N LEU A 15 -10.09 -27.28 16.00
CA LEU A 15 -11.21 -27.16 16.93
C LEU A 15 -11.00 -26.03 17.93
N ASP A 16 -9.80 -25.92 18.52
CA ASP A 16 -9.46 -24.88 19.48
C ASP A 16 -9.52 -23.49 18.83
N ASN A 17 -8.97 -23.32 17.64
CA ASN A 17 -9.04 -22.06 16.88
C ASN A 17 -10.48 -21.68 16.53
N CYS A 18 -11.31 -22.63 16.11
CA CYS A 18 -12.72 -22.39 15.82
C CYS A 18 -13.49 -21.98 17.09
N TYR A 19 -13.32 -22.74 18.19
CA TYR A 19 -13.97 -22.42 19.45
C TYR A 19 -13.59 -21.04 19.97
N ASP A 20 -12.30 -20.75 19.99
CA ASP A 20 -11.79 -19.45 20.43
C ASP A 20 -12.28 -18.32 19.52
N GLY A 21 -12.31 -18.52 18.20
CA GLY A 21 -12.90 -17.58 17.27
C GLY A 21 -14.36 -17.24 17.58
N PHE A 22 -15.19 -18.25 17.93
CA PHE A 22 -16.57 -18.01 18.36
C PHE A 22 -16.65 -17.28 19.70
N VAL A 23 -15.85 -17.66 20.70
CA VAL A 23 -15.81 -17.00 22.00
C VAL A 23 -15.44 -15.52 21.85
N ARG A 24 -14.40 -15.24 21.10
CA ARG A 24 -13.91 -13.87 20.82
C ARG A 24 -14.88 -13.05 19.97
N SER A 25 -15.73 -13.71 19.21
CA SER A 25 -16.84 -13.08 18.48
C SER A 25 -18.11 -12.90 19.33
N GLY A 26 -18.02 -13.15 20.65
CA GLY A 26 -19.11 -12.90 21.60
C GLY A 26 -20.12 -14.04 21.74
N ALA A 27 -19.81 -15.28 21.31
CA ALA A 27 -20.74 -16.40 21.38
C ALA A 27 -21.21 -16.72 22.81
N LEU A 28 -20.39 -16.44 23.83
CA LEU A 28 -20.68 -16.66 25.23
C LEU A 28 -21.44 -15.51 25.93
N LEU A 29 -21.64 -14.38 25.23
CA LEU A 29 -22.47 -13.30 25.77
C LEU A 29 -23.93 -13.73 25.87
N ASP A 30 -24.66 -13.10 26.78
CA ASP A 30 -26.12 -13.19 26.82
C ASP A 30 -26.75 -12.51 25.59
N ASP A 31 -28.06 -12.60 25.44
CA ASP A 31 -28.75 -12.10 24.26
C ASP A 31 -28.64 -10.56 24.14
N GLU A 32 -28.65 -9.84 25.26
CA GLU A 32 -28.46 -8.38 25.28
C GLU A 32 -27.05 -8.02 24.87
N GLY A 33 -26.01 -8.71 25.38
CA GLY A 33 -24.62 -8.53 25.00
C GLY A 33 -24.37 -8.83 23.54
N LYS A 34 -24.98 -9.88 23.00
CA LYS A 34 -24.89 -10.23 21.56
C LYS A 34 -25.52 -9.17 20.67
N GLU A 35 -26.66 -8.65 21.02
CA GLU A 35 -27.33 -7.56 20.31
C GLU A 35 -26.47 -6.29 20.33
N ARG A 36 -25.95 -5.93 21.51
CA ARG A 36 -25.05 -4.78 21.65
C ARG A 36 -23.79 -4.93 20.81
N LEU A 37 -23.15 -6.11 20.85
CA LEU A 37 -21.94 -6.39 20.04
C LEU A 37 -22.23 -6.25 18.54
N ARG A 38 -23.37 -6.75 18.08
CA ARG A 38 -23.81 -6.66 16.68
C ARG A 38 -23.92 -5.19 16.26
N ASN A 39 -24.61 -4.36 17.05
CA ASN A 39 -24.79 -2.95 16.74
C ASN A 39 -23.45 -2.18 16.72
N LEU A 40 -22.55 -2.44 17.68
CA LEU A 40 -21.21 -1.82 17.72
C LEU A 40 -20.35 -2.22 16.52
N THR A 41 -20.37 -3.50 16.14
CA THR A 41 -19.57 -3.99 15.00
C THR A 41 -20.12 -3.54 13.66
N GLU A 42 -21.44 -3.46 13.51
CA GLU A 42 -22.08 -2.90 12.31
C GLU A 42 -21.70 -1.42 12.13
N GLU A 43 -21.85 -0.60 13.17
CA GLU A 43 -21.47 0.80 13.14
C GLU A 43 -19.98 0.96 12.82
N ALA A 44 -19.10 0.18 13.48
CA ALA A 44 -17.66 0.22 13.22
C ALA A 44 -17.31 -0.15 11.77
N SER A 45 -17.99 -1.13 11.19
CA SER A 45 -17.80 -1.56 9.81
C SER A 45 -18.21 -0.49 8.81
N LEU A 46 -19.37 0.13 9.01
CA LEU A 46 -19.87 1.22 8.16
C LEU A 46 -18.95 2.44 8.22
N LEU A 47 -18.53 2.85 9.42
CA LEU A 47 -17.60 3.97 9.59
C LEU A 47 -16.21 3.67 9.01
N SER A 48 -15.71 2.44 9.12
CA SER A 48 -14.44 2.06 8.50
C SER A 48 -14.50 2.12 6.98
N LEU A 49 -15.62 1.68 6.39
CA LEU A 49 -15.85 1.81 4.95
C LEU A 49 -15.93 3.28 4.52
N GLN A 50 -16.70 4.10 5.25
CA GLN A 50 -16.80 5.53 4.98
C GLN A 50 -15.44 6.23 5.09
N PHE A 51 -14.65 5.92 6.12
CA PHE A 51 -13.30 6.44 6.30
C PHE A 51 -12.43 6.19 5.05
N SER A 52 -12.40 4.95 4.58
CA SER A 52 -11.61 4.58 3.40
C SER A 52 -12.10 5.24 2.12
N GLN A 53 -13.44 5.33 1.94
CA GLN A 53 -14.03 5.99 0.78
C GLN A 53 -13.77 7.49 0.77
N ASN A 54 -13.80 8.15 1.94
CA ASN A 54 -13.49 9.57 2.07
C ASN A 54 -12.04 9.86 1.66
N LEU A 55 -11.07 9.08 2.18
CA LEU A 55 -9.66 9.22 1.78
C LEU A 55 -9.48 9.03 0.27
N LEU A 56 -10.10 8.00 -0.31
CA LEU A 56 -10.00 7.75 -1.75
C LEU A 56 -10.57 8.90 -2.56
N LYS A 57 -11.73 9.44 -2.16
CA LYS A 57 -12.37 10.57 -2.86
C LYS A 57 -11.51 11.82 -2.79
N GLU A 58 -11.01 12.16 -1.61
CA GLU A 58 -10.19 13.36 -1.42
C GLU A 58 -8.86 13.26 -2.14
N ASN A 59 -8.19 12.09 -2.07
CA ASN A 59 -6.98 11.82 -2.82
C ASN A 59 -7.18 12.01 -4.33
N LYS A 60 -8.26 11.47 -4.89
CA LYS A 60 -8.55 11.56 -6.33
C LYS A 60 -9.15 12.90 -6.78
N ALA A 61 -9.64 13.71 -5.86
CA ALA A 61 -10.13 15.06 -6.15
C ALA A 61 -9.00 16.07 -6.30
N PHE A 62 -7.88 15.86 -5.63
CA PHE A 62 -6.75 16.79 -5.69
C PHE A 62 -5.99 16.68 -7.01
N THR A 63 -5.73 17.83 -7.62
CA THR A 63 -4.84 17.97 -8.77
C THR A 63 -4.06 19.27 -8.70
N LEU A 64 -2.75 19.20 -8.94
CA LEU A 64 -1.91 20.39 -9.18
C LEU A 64 -1.78 20.59 -10.68
N HIS A 65 -2.45 21.62 -11.21
CA HIS A 65 -2.46 21.95 -12.62
C HIS A 65 -1.45 23.08 -12.91
N ILE A 66 -0.49 22.82 -13.78
CA ILE A 66 0.58 23.73 -14.19
C ILE A 66 0.42 24.03 -15.68
N THR A 67 0.48 25.31 -16.06
CA THR A 67 0.43 25.78 -17.45
C THR A 67 1.69 26.56 -17.85
N ASP A 68 2.51 26.96 -16.88
CA ASP A 68 3.78 27.63 -17.11
C ASP A 68 4.93 26.61 -17.06
N GLU A 69 5.61 26.41 -18.17
CA GLU A 69 6.71 25.46 -18.30
C GLU A 69 7.87 25.76 -17.31
N ALA A 70 8.08 27.03 -16.94
CA ALA A 70 9.09 27.40 -15.96
C ALA A 70 8.87 26.77 -14.59
N GLN A 71 7.62 26.43 -14.25
CA GLN A 71 7.29 25.75 -13.00
C GLN A 71 7.62 24.24 -13.00
N LEU A 72 8.04 23.69 -14.14
CA LEU A 72 8.50 22.30 -14.26
C LEU A 72 10.02 22.14 -14.03
N ASP A 73 10.70 23.24 -13.70
CA ASP A 73 12.14 23.20 -13.49
C ASP A 73 12.55 22.13 -12.47
N GLY A 74 13.62 21.38 -12.81
CA GLY A 74 14.14 20.24 -12.06
C GLY A 74 13.46 18.91 -12.34
N LEU A 75 12.22 18.88 -12.85
CA LEU A 75 11.49 17.63 -13.10
C LEU A 75 12.09 16.82 -14.25
N PRO A 76 12.28 15.51 -14.10
CA PRO A 76 12.74 14.64 -15.17
C PRO A 76 11.69 14.56 -16.30
N GLU A 77 12.18 14.28 -17.52
CA GLU A 77 11.34 14.20 -18.71
C GLU A 77 10.19 13.19 -18.55
N THR A 78 10.46 12.04 -17.97
CA THR A 78 9.46 10.99 -17.67
C THR A 78 8.29 11.51 -16.83
N ALA A 79 8.56 12.34 -15.82
CA ALA A 79 7.52 12.94 -14.97
C ALA A 79 6.73 14.03 -15.72
N ARG A 80 7.39 14.83 -16.59
CA ARG A 80 6.73 15.85 -17.41
C ARG A 80 5.81 15.21 -18.45
N GLU A 81 6.25 14.16 -19.15
CA GLU A 81 5.44 13.40 -20.11
C GLU A 81 4.21 12.78 -19.46
N ALA A 82 4.41 12.12 -18.31
CA ALA A 82 3.29 11.53 -17.55
C ALA A 82 2.27 12.58 -17.11
N ALA A 83 2.74 13.75 -16.66
CA ALA A 83 1.87 14.86 -16.27
C ALA A 83 1.14 15.51 -17.45
N ALA A 84 1.79 15.61 -18.62
CA ALA A 84 1.17 16.07 -19.87
C ALA A 84 0.07 15.10 -20.33
N LEU A 85 0.33 13.78 -20.26
CA LEU A 85 -0.66 12.76 -20.57
C LEU A 85 -1.89 12.85 -19.63
N ALA A 86 -1.64 13.01 -18.31
CA ALA A 86 -2.69 13.17 -17.34
C ALA A 86 -3.54 14.45 -17.58
N ALA A 87 -2.92 15.55 -18.01
CA ALA A 87 -3.63 16.76 -18.40
C ALA A 87 -4.49 16.52 -19.65
N LYS A 88 -3.95 15.84 -20.66
CA LYS A 88 -4.68 15.46 -21.90
C LYS A 88 -5.87 14.57 -21.60
N GLU A 89 -5.71 13.54 -20.73
CA GLU A 89 -6.80 12.67 -20.27
C GLU A 89 -7.90 13.43 -19.53
N ALA A 90 -7.52 14.53 -18.85
CA ALA A 90 -8.44 15.43 -18.14
C ALA A 90 -8.98 16.58 -19.02
N GLU A 91 -8.72 16.56 -20.34
CA GLU A 91 -9.09 17.61 -21.31
C GLU A 91 -8.56 18.99 -20.92
N LYS A 92 -7.33 19.07 -20.37
CA LYS A 92 -6.63 20.30 -19.96
C LYS A 92 -5.36 20.49 -20.76
N GLU A 93 -4.97 21.75 -20.97
CA GLU A 93 -3.65 22.11 -21.49
C GLU A 93 -2.61 22.10 -20.36
N GLY A 94 -1.33 21.89 -20.71
CA GLY A 94 -0.22 21.90 -19.75
C GLY A 94 0.00 20.56 -19.05
N TRP A 95 0.20 20.57 -17.75
CA TRP A 95 0.63 19.41 -16.94
C TRP A 95 -0.23 19.25 -15.70
N LEU A 96 -0.60 18.02 -15.40
CA LEU A 96 -1.43 17.69 -14.26
C LEU A 96 -0.71 16.70 -13.35
N PHE A 97 -0.45 17.11 -12.11
CA PHE A 97 0.11 16.24 -11.08
C PHE A 97 -0.96 15.83 -10.09
N THR A 98 -0.89 14.57 -9.65
CA THR A 98 -1.84 13.95 -8.70
C THR A 98 -1.11 13.48 -7.44
N LEU A 99 -1.86 12.99 -6.46
CA LEU A 99 -1.29 12.37 -5.25
C LEU A 99 -0.93 10.88 -5.45
N ASP A 100 -1.13 10.31 -6.62
CA ASP A 100 -0.63 8.98 -6.93
C ASP A 100 0.90 8.93 -6.88
N TYR A 101 1.45 7.85 -6.32
CA TYR A 101 2.88 7.75 -6.06
C TYR A 101 3.78 8.05 -7.28
N PRO A 102 3.51 7.54 -8.50
CA PRO A 102 4.33 7.85 -9.67
C PRO A 102 4.30 9.32 -10.12
N SER A 103 3.28 10.09 -9.71
CA SER A 103 3.17 11.53 -9.96
C SER A 103 3.77 12.35 -8.80
N TYR A 104 3.40 11.98 -7.57
CA TYR A 104 3.81 12.68 -6.35
C TYR A 104 5.31 12.57 -6.06
N SER A 105 5.87 11.34 -6.09
CA SER A 105 7.25 11.09 -5.68
C SER A 105 8.29 11.82 -6.55
N PRO A 106 8.22 11.79 -7.88
CA PRO A 106 9.16 12.56 -8.70
C PRO A 106 9.04 14.07 -8.48
N PHE A 107 7.83 14.59 -8.27
CA PHE A 107 7.64 16.00 -8.00
C PHE A 107 8.33 16.43 -6.70
N MET A 108 8.14 15.66 -5.63
CA MET A 108 8.79 15.94 -4.33
C MET A 108 10.30 15.79 -4.36
N THR A 109 10.82 14.92 -5.22
CA THR A 109 12.26 14.61 -5.32
C THR A 109 13.00 15.62 -6.16
N TYR A 110 12.40 16.05 -7.29
CA TYR A 110 13.15 16.77 -8.32
C TYR A 110 12.73 18.23 -8.52
N SER A 111 11.46 18.59 -8.25
CA SER A 111 10.98 19.95 -8.52
C SER A 111 11.73 20.99 -7.69
N THR A 112 12.26 22.03 -8.36
CA THR A 112 12.89 23.18 -7.69
C THR A 112 11.86 24.14 -7.08
N GLN A 113 10.57 23.97 -7.42
CA GLN A 113 9.47 24.85 -6.99
C GLN A 113 9.02 24.50 -5.57
N ARG A 114 9.68 25.05 -4.54
CA ARG A 114 9.44 24.75 -3.12
C ARG A 114 7.98 24.90 -2.71
N GLU A 115 7.31 25.98 -3.15
CA GLU A 115 5.91 26.21 -2.79
C GLU A 115 4.97 25.18 -3.41
N LEU A 116 5.25 24.69 -4.62
CA LEU A 116 4.47 23.64 -5.24
C LEU A 116 4.72 22.28 -4.55
N ARG A 117 5.96 22.00 -4.10
CA ARG A 117 6.22 20.84 -3.23
C ARG A 117 5.42 20.93 -1.94
N ARG A 118 5.38 22.11 -1.28
CA ARG A 118 4.57 22.32 -0.08
C ARG A 118 3.08 22.05 -0.33
N GLN A 119 2.53 22.54 -1.43
CA GLN A 119 1.12 22.31 -1.78
C GLN A 119 0.81 20.82 -1.94
N LEU A 120 1.63 20.08 -2.70
CA LEU A 120 1.49 18.62 -2.86
C LEU A 120 1.67 17.87 -1.55
N TYR A 121 2.68 18.24 -0.76
CA TYR A 121 2.93 17.64 0.55
C TYR A 121 1.75 17.83 1.49
N MET A 122 1.24 19.06 1.60
CA MET A 122 0.11 19.35 2.46
C MET A 122 -1.15 18.62 2.00
N ALA A 123 -1.45 18.65 0.70
CA ALA A 123 -2.59 17.93 0.16
C ALA A 123 -2.58 16.44 0.52
N ARG A 124 -1.42 15.79 0.40
CA ARG A 124 -1.29 14.35 0.70
C ARG A 124 -1.31 14.03 2.20
N ASN A 125 -0.72 14.89 3.04
CA ASN A 125 -0.54 14.57 4.46
C ASN A 125 -1.66 15.11 5.36
N THR A 126 -2.65 15.80 4.77
CA THR A 126 -3.83 16.29 5.48
C THR A 126 -5.13 15.72 4.91
N GLU A 127 -5.06 14.67 4.11
CA GLU A 127 -6.24 13.95 3.61
C GLU A 127 -7.17 13.54 4.76
N GLY A 128 -8.48 13.74 4.57
CA GLY A 128 -9.49 13.41 5.57
C GLY A 128 -9.56 14.38 6.76
N THR A 129 -8.86 15.52 6.71
CA THR A 129 -8.87 16.50 7.81
C THR A 129 -9.44 17.88 7.43
N HIS A 130 -9.79 18.09 6.16
CA HIS A 130 -10.31 19.36 5.67
C HIS A 130 -11.79 19.56 6.06
N ASP A 131 -12.23 20.82 6.08
CA ASP A 131 -13.64 21.16 6.33
C ASP A 131 -14.48 20.90 5.07
N ASN A 132 -14.74 19.63 4.81
CA ASN A 132 -15.50 19.13 3.66
C ASN A 132 -16.24 17.82 4.03
N PRO A 133 -17.11 17.26 3.15
CA PRO A 133 -17.85 16.03 3.42
C PRO A 133 -16.98 14.80 3.64
N GLU A 134 -15.73 14.81 3.18
CA GLU A 134 -14.75 13.73 3.30
C GLU A 134 -13.93 13.78 4.61
N ASN A 135 -14.27 14.69 5.55
CA ASN A 135 -13.60 14.81 6.84
C ASN A 135 -13.78 13.57 7.70
N ASN A 136 -12.67 13.00 8.14
CA ASN A 136 -12.62 11.75 8.91
C ASN A 136 -12.36 11.93 10.41
N LEU A 137 -12.19 13.15 10.91
CA LEU A 137 -11.79 13.39 12.31
C LEU A 137 -12.81 12.84 13.32
N GLU A 138 -14.10 13.09 13.10
CA GLU A 138 -15.15 12.57 13.97
C GLU A 138 -15.35 11.05 13.79
N ILE A 139 -15.14 10.54 12.57
CA ILE A 139 -15.13 9.08 12.30
C ILE A 139 -14.02 8.42 13.08
N CYS A 140 -12.79 8.96 13.09
CA CYS A 140 -11.68 8.46 13.90
C CYS A 140 -12.05 8.39 15.39
N LYS A 141 -12.58 9.45 15.96
CA LYS A 141 -13.00 9.50 17.37
C LYS A 141 -14.05 8.43 17.66
N ARG A 142 -15.04 8.29 16.79
CA ARG A 142 -16.10 7.31 16.98
C ARG A 142 -15.58 5.87 16.88
N LEU A 143 -14.72 5.58 15.89
CA LEU A 143 -14.10 4.27 15.73
C LEU A 143 -13.24 3.86 16.93
N VAL A 144 -12.46 4.77 17.50
CA VAL A 144 -11.66 4.51 18.72
C VAL A 144 -12.58 4.15 19.90
N ASN A 145 -13.67 4.89 20.09
CA ASN A 145 -14.63 4.59 21.16
C ASN A 145 -15.37 3.27 20.93
N LEU A 146 -15.82 2.97 19.70
CA LEU A 146 -16.45 1.69 19.36
C LEU A 146 -15.52 0.51 19.64
N ARG A 147 -14.25 0.60 19.23
CA ARG A 147 -13.26 -0.44 19.53
C ARG A 147 -13.07 -0.66 21.01
N ARG A 148 -13.04 0.41 21.82
CA ARG A 148 -12.98 0.31 23.28
C ARG A 148 -14.23 -0.36 23.84
N GLU A 149 -15.42 0.04 23.42
CA GLU A 149 -16.69 -0.55 23.87
C GLU A 149 -16.77 -2.04 23.51
N ILE A 150 -16.36 -2.43 22.31
CA ILE A 150 -16.30 -3.84 21.87
C ILE A 150 -15.35 -4.62 22.76
N ALA A 151 -14.13 -4.13 23.02
CA ALA A 151 -13.15 -4.81 23.86
C ALA A 151 -13.67 -5.01 25.29
N GLN A 152 -14.24 -3.97 25.89
CA GLN A 152 -14.81 -4.03 27.23
C GLN A 152 -16.01 -5.00 27.34
N LEU A 153 -16.87 -5.04 26.32
CA LEU A 153 -17.99 -5.97 26.25
C LEU A 153 -17.50 -7.43 26.19
N LEU A 154 -16.35 -7.67 25.56
CA LEU A 154 -15.70 -8.98 25.45
C LEU A 154 -14.78 -9.31 26.65
N GLY A 155 -14.72 -8.45 27.69
CA GLY A 155 -13.97 -8.69 28.91
C GLY A 155 -12.51 -8.25 28.88
N TYR A 156 -12.11 -7.41 27.92
CA TYR A 156 -10.76 -6.85 27.82
C TYR A 156 -10.73 -5.38 28.25
N GLU A 157 -9.63 -4.95 28.85
CA GLU A 157 -9.48 -3.57 29.30
C GLU A 157 -9.37 -2.61 28.12
N THR A 158 -8.54 -2.95 27.11
CA THR A 158 -8.34 -2.16 25.91
C THR A 158 -8.52 -3.00 24.64
N TYR A 159 -8.73 -2.32 23.51
CA TYR A 159 -8.76 -2.99 22.21
C TYR A 159 -7.42 -3.61 21.82
N ALA A 160 -6.30 -3.03 22.29
CA ALA A 160 -4.98 -3.61 22.10
C ALA A 160 -4.87 -4.96 22.83
N ASP A 161 -5.34 -5.06 24.07
CA ASP A 161 -5.34 -6.32 24.81
C ASP A 161 -6.18 -7.39 24.11
N TYR A 162 -7.35 -7.01 23.60
CA TYR A 162 -8.19 -7.91 22.79
C TYR A 162 -7.47 -8.44 21.56
N VAL A 163 -6.81 -7.56 20.80
CA VAL A 163 -6.16 -7.96 19.53
C VAL A 163 -4.88 -8.75 19.77
N LEU A 164 -4.06 -8.36 20.75
CA LEU A 164 -2.72 -8.90 20.96
C LEU A 164 -2.68 -10.34 21.46
N VAL A 165 -3.76 -10.86 22.04
CA VAL A 165 -3.84 -12.27 22.50
C VAL A 165 -3.38 -13.26 21.42
N HIS A 166 -3.75 -13.02 20.17
CA HIS A 166 -3.40 -13.89 19.02
C HIS A 166 -2.34 -13.29 18.10
N ARG A 167 -1.53 -12.36 18.63
CA ARG A 167 -0.40 -11.81 17.89
C ARG A 167 0.92 -12.30 18.48
N MET A 168 1.98 -12.31 17.68
CA MET A 168 3.31 -12.73 18.13
C MET A 168 3.81 -11.94 19.32
N ALA A 169 3.46 -10.66 19.44
CA ALA A 169 3.81 -9.83 20.59
C ALA A 169 3.10 -10.23 21.88
N SER A 170 1.93 -10.87 21.83
CA SER A 170 1.12 -11.37 22.93
C SER A 170 0.50 -10.28 23.83
N ASN A 171 1.17 -9.19 24.11
CA ASN A 171 0.72 -8.11 25.00
C ASN A 171 1.35 -6.76 24.62
N ALA A 172 0.80 -5.67 25.18
CA ALA A 172 1.27 -4.31 24.91
C ALA A 172 2.68 -4.03 25.43
N GLU A 173 3.11 -4.67 26.54
CA GLU A 173 4.45 -4.50 27.11
C GLU A 173 5.53 -4.92 26.11
N ASN A 174 5.35 -6.10 25.47
CA ASN A 174 6.26 -6.59 24.44
C ASN A 174 6.32 -5.66 23.23
N VAL A 175 5.16 -5.09 22.82
CA VAL A 175 5.11 -4.10 21.72
C VAL A 175 5.92 -2.86 22.10
N TYR A 176 5.69 -2.27 23.28
CA TYR A 176 6.41 -1.09 23.71
C TYR A 176 7.91 -1.36 23.90
N LYS A 177 8.26 -2.53 24.44
CA LYS A 177 9.66 -2.92 24.57
C LYS A 177 10.37 -2.91 23.21
N LEU A 178 9.79 -3.59 22.20
CA LEU A 178 10.36 -3.63 20.84
C LEU A 178 10.48 -2.22 20.26
N LEU A 179 9.41 -1.42 20.31
CA LEU A 179 9.40 -0.06 19.75
C LEU A 179 10.42 0.85 20.43
N ASN A 180 10.54 0.79 21.77
CA ASN A 180 11.52 1.58 22.51
C ASN A 180 12.95 1.14 22.20
N ASP A 181 13.24 -0.17 22.15
CA ASP A 181 14.55 -0.70 21.76
C ASP A 181 14.94 -0.20 20.34
N LEU A 182 13.99 -0.16 19.39
CA LEU A 182 14.22 0.36 18.05
C LEU A 182 14.42 1.89 18.03
N ILE A 183 13.63 2.64 18.80
CA ILE A 183 13.81 4.10 18.93
C ILE A 183 15.19 4.43 19.49
N ASP A 184 15.60 3.76 20.56
CA ASP A 184 16.88 4.00 21.21
C ASP A 184 18.06 3.66 20.28
N ALA A 185 17.92 2.61 19.46
CA ALA A 185 18.95 2.20 18.52
C ALA A 185 19.04 3.12 17.27
N TYR A 186 17.92 3.56 16.71
CA TYR A 186 17.91 4.24 15.39
C TYR A 186 17.79 5.77 15.48
N LYS A 187 17.14 6.33 16.51
CA LYS A 187 16.93 7.77 16.64
C LYS A 187 18.24 8.60 16.57
N PRO A 188 19.36 8.19 17.19
CA PRO A 188 20.61 8.95 17.08
C PRO A 188 21.08 9.09 15.63
N THR A 189 21.04 8.01 14.85
CA THR A 189 21.42 8.01 13.42
C THR A 189 20.47 8.88 12.60
N ALA A 190 19.16 8.73 12.78
CA ALA A 190 18.17 9.53 12.07
C ALA A 190 18.34 11.05 12.33
N VAL A 191 18.70 11.43 13.56
CA VAL A 191 18.99 12.85 13.87
C VAL A 191 20.22 13.36 13.11
N GLU A 192 21.29 12.56 12.99
CA GLU A 192 22.46 12.97 12.24
C GLU A 192 22.22 13.03 10.72
N GLU A 193 21.38 12.13 10.19
CA GLU A 193 20.94 12.15 8.80
C GLU A 193 20.15 13.43 8.49
N VAL A 194 19.18 13.80 9.33
CA VAL A 194 18.44 15.07 9.17
C VAL A 194 19.37 16.27 9.22
N LYS A 195 20.34 16.32 10.17
CA LYS A 195 21.35 17.38 10.21
C LYS A 195 22.23 17.42 8.94
N ALA A 196 22.51 16.27 8.31
CA ALA A 196 23.24 16.25 7.05
C ALA A 196 22.41 16.90 5.92
N LEU A 197 21.11 16.64 5.86
CA LEU A 197 20.20 17.29 4.92
C LEU A 197 20.08 18.80 5.17
N GLU A 198 19.99 19.22 6.45
CA GLU A 198 19.95 20.64 6.79
C GLU A 198 21.24 21.36 6.35
N ARG A 199 22.41 20.72 6.51
CA ARG A 199 23.68 21.27 6.00
C ARG A 199 23.69 21.38 4.48
N GLU A 200 23.18 20.36 3.78
CA GLU A 200 23.04 20.38 2.32
C GLU A 200 22.14 21.53 1.86
N ALA A 201 20.99 21.68 2.49
CA ALA A 201 20.03 22.74 2.20
C ALA A 201 20.65 24.12 2.41
N LYS A 202 21.33 24.36 3.52
CA LYS A 202 21.98 25.65 3.84
C LYS A 202 23.12 25.99 2.88
N GLN A 203 23.85 25.02 2.34
CA GLN A 203 24.88 25.27 1.33
C GLN A 203 24.27 25.85 0.04
N THR A 204 23.04 25.50 -0.27
CA THR A 204 22.34 25.96 -1.49
C THR A 204 21.56 27.23 -1.27
N GLU A 205 20.84 27.33 -0.15
CA GLU A 205 19.83 28.37 0.11
C GLU A 205 20.35 29.49 1.05
N GLY A 206 21.44 29.24 1.79
CA GLY A 206 21.98 30.14 2.80
C GLY A 206 21.69 29.71 4.24
N ASP A 207 22.43 30.31 5.20
CA ASP A 207 22.43 29.88 6.62
C ASP A 207 21.08 30.04 7.30
N ASP A 208 20.26 31.00 6.86
CA ASP A 208 18.95 31.30 7.43
C ASP A 208 17.85 30.33 6.95
N PHE A 209 18.18 29.41 6.04
CA PHE A 209 17.20 28.44 5.53
C PHE A 209 16.74 27.47 6.62
N VAL A 210 15.43 27.37 6.77
CA VAL A 210 14.76 26.38 7.63
C VAL A 210 14.17 25.27 6.76
N MET A 211 14.66 24.06 6.97
CA MET A 211 14.16 22.88 6.27
C MET A 211 12.82 22.46 6.85
N GLU A 212 11.86 22.21 5.98
CA GLU A 212 10.52 21.77 6.30
C GLU A 212 10.27 20.36 5.73
N PRO A 213 9.22 19.63 6.17
CA PRO A 213 8.99 18.26 5.71
C PRO A 213 8.91 18.08 4.19
N TRP A 214 8.39 19.07 3.46
CA TRP A 214 8.31 19.05 1.99
C TRP A 214 9.67 19.28 1.28
N ASP A 215 10.72 19.53 2.02
CA ASP A 215 12.09 19.69 1.51
C ASP A 215 12.89 18.40 1.62
N PHE A 216 12.45 17.43 2.44
CA PHE A 216 13.21 16.23 2.79
C PHE A 216 13.62 15.42 1.55
N SER A 217 12.69 15.04 0.68
CA SER A 217 13.00 14.24 -0.52
C SER A 217 13.91 14.97 -1.49
N PHE A 218 13.71 16.27 -1.64
CA PHE A 218 14.51 17.11 -2.54
C PHE A 218 15.97 17.21 -2.09
N TYR A 219 16.24 17.49 -0.81
CA TYR A 219 17.62 17.57 -0.32
C TYR A 219 18.24 16.20 -0.11
N SER A 220 17.46 15.15 0.17
CA SER A 220 17.97 13.78 0.15
C SER A 220 18.52 13.41 -1.22
N HIS A 221 17.81 13.74 -2.29
CA HIS A 221 18.28 13.52 -3.65
C HIS A 221 19.53 14.35 -3.96
N LYS A 222 19.57 15.64 -3.59
CA LYS A 222 20.77 16.48 -3.79
C LYS A 222 22.00 15.92 -3.06
N LEU A 223 21.83 15.50 -1.82
CA LEU A 223 22.91 14.88 -1.05
C LEU A 223 23.38 13.58 -1.69
N GLN A 224 22.45 12.72 -2.14
CA GLN A 224 22.76 11.48 -2.84
C GLN A 224 23.53 11.72 -4.14
N MET A 225 23.12 12.71 -4.93
CA MET A 225 23.82 13.10 -6.16
C MET A 225 25.23 13.61 -5.87
N ARG A 226 25.39 14.43 -4.82
CA ARG A 226 26.70 14.95 -4.44
C ARG A 226 27.66 13.85 -3.97
N GLU A 227 27.18 12.90 -3.17
CA GLU A 227 28.04 11.88 -2.54
C GLU A 227 28.27 10.67 -3.44
N TYR A 228 27.28 10.26 -4.22
CA TYR A 228 27.32 8.99 -4.96
C TYR A 228 27.18 9.18 -6.48
N ASN A 229 26.78 10.37 -6.96
CA ASN A 229 26.47 10.63 -8.37
C ASN A 229 25.51 9.57 -8.96
N LEU A 230 24.53 9.15 -8.17
CA LEU A 230 23.55 8.13 -8.53
C LEU A 230 22.15 8.71 -8.52
N ASP A 231 21.51 8.71 -9.70
CA ASP A 231 20.11 9.09 -9.88
C ASP A 231 19.26 7.87 -10.23
N ALA A 232 18.12 7.74 -9.58
CA ALA A 232 17.16 6.66 -9.87
C ALA A 232 16.68 6.68 -11.33
N GLU A 233 16.59 7.86 -11.96
CA GLU A 233 16.20 8.01 -13.37
C GLU A 233 17.20 7.34 -14.33
N MET A 234 18.48 7.28 -13.97
CA MET A 234 19.50 6.59 -14.76
C MET A 234 19.27 5.08 -14.88
N LEU A 235 18.52 4.50 -13.92
CA LEU A 235 18.24 3.07 -13.88
C LEU A 235 16.96 2.70 -14.62
N ARG A 236 16.01 3.62 -14.82
CA ARG A 236 14.71 3.35 -15.48
C ARG A 236 14.81 2.63 -16.83
N PRO A 237 15.75 2.98 -17.73
CA PRO A 237 15.85 2.30 -19.03
C PRO A 237 16.12 0.79 -18.94
N TYR A 238 16.63 0.31 -17.79
CA TYR A 238 16.88 -1.11 -17.56
C TYR A 238 15.65 -1.86 -17.05
N PHE A 239 14.59 -1.13 -16.61
CA PHE A 239 13.41 -1.68 -15.94
C PHE A 239 12.12 -1.43 -16.72
N GLU A 240 12.12 -1.78 -18.01
CA GLU A 240 10.88 -1.85 -18.78
C GLU A 240 9.94 -2.90 -18.16
N LEU A 241 8.69 -2.54 -17.88
CA LEU A 241 7.73 -3.41 -17.16
C LEU A 241 7.61 -4.80 -17.80
N SER A 242 7.57 -4.91 -19.13
CA SER A 242 7.50 -6.19 -19.83
C SER A 242 8.71 -7.09 -19.48
N LYS A 243 9.90 -6.51 -19.42
CA LYS A 243 11.15 -7.21 -19.07
C LYS A 243 11.22 -7.57 -17.58
N VAL A 244 10.66 -6.70 -16.74
CA VAL A 244 10.56 -6.97 -15.30
C VAL A 244 9.61 -8.14 -15.04
N ILE A 245 8.46 -8.20 -15.72
CA ILE A 245 7.53 -9.34 -15.65
C ILE A 245 8.24 -10.63 -16.05
N ASP A 246 8.92 -10.64 -17.19
CA ASP A 246 9.70 -11.80 -17.66
C ASP A 246 10.77 -12.22 -16.63
N GLY A 247 11.42 -11.23 -16.00
CA GLY A 247 12.42 -11.47 -14.96
C GLY A 247 11.85 -12.09 -13.69
N VAL A 248 10.72 -11.56 -13.20
CA VAL A 248 10.02 -12.05 -12.00
C VAL A 248 9.52 -13.48 -12.24
N PHE A 249 8.84 -13.73 -13.36
CA PHE A 249 8.35 -15.07 -13.72
C PHE A 249 9.51 -16.04 -13.95
N GLY A 250 10.59 -15.60 -14.62
CA GLY A 250 11.79 -16.40 -14.81
C GLY A 250 12.48 -16.77 -13.49
N LEU A 251 12.44 -15.87 -12.49
CA LEU A 251 12.95 -16.17 -11.15
C LEU A 251 12.10 -17.27 -10.48
N ALA A 252 10.78 -17.13 -10.51
CA ALA A 252 9.85 -18.14 -9.97
C ALA A 252 10.02 -19.50 -10.67
N THR A 253 10.21 -19.50 -12.00
CA THR A 253 10.49 -20.73 -12.76
C THR A 253 11.79 -21.40 -12.28
N ARG A 254 12.86 -20.65 -12.05
CA ARG A 254 14.12 -21.19 -11.56
C ARG A 254 14.05 -21.71 -10.12
N LEU A 255 13.27 -21.06 -9.26
CA LEU A 255 13.15 -21.42 -7.86
C LEU A 255 12.19 -22.61 -7.65
N TYR A 256 11.05 -22.61 -8.36
CA TYR A 256 9.94 -23.52 -8.08
C TYR A 256 9.57 -24.42 -9.26
N GLY A 257 10.08 -24.15 -10.45
CA GLY A 257 9.75 -24.90 -11.67
C GLY A 257 8.41 -24.49 -12.31
N ILE A 258 7.70 -23.52 -11.74
CA ILE A 258 6.39 -23.06 -12.25
C ILE A 258 6.56 -22.21 -13.50
N THR A 259 5.54 -22.23 -14.37
CA THR A 259 5.52 -21.44 -15.61
C THR A 259 4.23 -20.65 -15.73
N PHE A 260 4.29 -19.53 -16.47
CA PHE A 260 3.19 -18.59 -16.64
C PHE A 260 2.84 -18.44 -18.11
N LYS A 261 1.55 -18.46 -18.41
CA LYS A 261 1.03 -18.25 -19.76
C LYS A 261 -0.08 -17.19 -19.71
N GLU A 262 0.13 -16.04 -20.37
CA GLU A 262 -0.92 -15.01 -20.48
C GLU A 262 -2.16 -15.60 -21.18
N SER A 263 -3.33 -15.32 -20.62
CA SER A 263 -4.61 -15.83 -21.12
C SER A 263 -5.59 -14.68 -21.30
N THR A 264 -6.20 -14.62 -22.48
CA THR A 264 -7.29 -13.69 -22.80
C THR A 264 -8.68 -14.30 -22.56
N ASP A 265 -8.74 -15.61 -22.29
CA ASP A 265 -9.98 -16.35 -22.07
C ASP A 265 -10.49 -16.23 -20.63
N ILE A 266 -9.62 -15.79 -19.72
CA ILE A 266 -9.95 -15.56 -18.31
C ILE A 266 -10.56 -14.16 -18.18
N GLN A 267 -11.76 -14.08 -17.59
CA GLN A 267 -12.42 -12.81 -17.33
C GLN A 267 -11.62 -11.99 -16.33
N VAL A 268 -11.36 -10.72 -16.65
CA VAL A 268 -10.69 -9.74 -15.78
C VAL A 268 -11.69 -8.67 -15.34
N TYR A 269 -11.44 -8.07 -14.19
CA TYR A 269 -12.33 -7.04 -13.64
C TYR A 269 -12.06 -5.62 -14.16
N HIS A 270 -10.97 -5.41 -14.91
CA HIS A 270 -10.64 -4.16 -15.59
C HIS A 270 -9.77 -4.45 -16.83
N PRO A 271 -9.88 -3.66 -17.92
CA PRO A 271 -9.08 -3.89 -19.13
C PRO A 271 -7.56 -3.85 -18.95
N ASP A 272 -7.07 -3.08 -17.97
CA ASP A 272 -5.63 -2.97 -17.64
C ASP A 272 -5.08 -4.21 -16.92
N VAL A 273 -5.95 -5.09 -16.43
CA VAL A 273 -5.55 -6.29 -15.68
C VAL A 273 -5.17 -7.40 -16.65
N LYS A 274 -4.02 -8.00 -16.42
CA LYS A 274 -3.59 -9.20 -17.13
C LYS A 274 -3.86 -10.45 -16.31
N ALA A 275 -4.33 -11.51 -16.96
CA ALA A 275 -4.52 -12.81 -16.33
C ALA A 275 -3.53 -13.83 -16.90
N TYR A 276 -3.01 -14.70 -16.05
CA TYR A 276 -2.07 -15.75 -16.40
C TYR A 276 -2.55 -17.09 -15.86
N GLU A 277 -2.50 -18.12 -16.69
CA GLU A 277 -2.53 -19.51 -16.26
C GLU A 277 -1.15 -19.86 -15.71
N VAL A 278 -1.10 -20.42 -14.50
CA VAL A 278 0.15 -20.89 -13.87
C VAL A 278 0.16 -22.42 -13.87
N PHE A 279 1.27 -23.00 -14.30
CA PHE A 279 1.47 -24.44 -14.39
C PHE A 279 2.62 -24.88 -13.51
N ASP A 280 2.49 -26.03 -12.88
CA ASP A 280 3.56 -26.69 -12.14
C ASP A 280 4.62 -27.25 -13.09
N LYS A 281 5.77 -27.72 -12.54
CA LYS A 281 6.90 -28.29 -13.27
C LYS A 281 6.54 -29.51 -14.14
N ASP A 282 5.47 -30.22 -13.80
CA ASP A 282 4.96 -31.36 -14.58
C ASP A 282 3.96 -30.98 -15.67
N GLY A 283 3.67 -29.66 -15.81
CA GLY A 283 2.72 -29.10 -16.76
C GLY A 283 1.26 -29.14 -16.28
N SER A 284 0.99 -29.59 -15.05
CA SER A 284 -0.36 -29.54 -14.48
C SER A 284 -0.75 -28.12 -14.13
N PHE A 285 -2.06 -27.80 -14.30
CA PHE A 285 -2.60 -26.48 -13.94
C PHE A 285 -2.51 -26.24 -12.44
N LEU A 286 -1.88 -25.14 -12.04
CA LEU A 286 -1.60 -24.79 -10.64
C LEU A 286 -2.51 -23.70 -10.12
N ALA A 287 -2.66 -22.58 -10.83
CA ALA A 287 -3.37 -21.40 -10.35
C ALA A 287 -3.76 -20.47 -11.50
N VAL A 288 -4.64 -19.51 -11.21
CA VAL A 288 -4.81 -18.27 -11.99
C VAL A 288 -4.14 -17.13 -11.24
N PHE A 289 -3.31 -16.37 -11.96
CA PHE A 289 -2.65 -15.19 -11.43
C PHE A 289 -3.13 -13.94 -12.17
N TYR A 290 -3.57 -12.92 -11.43
CA TYR A 290 -3.98 -11.63 -11.97
C TYR A 290 -2.95 -10.56 -11.60
N ALA A 291 -2.53 -9.77 -12.56
CA ALA A 291 -1.59 -8.67 -12.39
C ALA A 291 -2.25 -7.34 -12.77
N ASP A 292 -2.39 -6.46 -11.78
CA ASP A 292 -3.01 -5.14 -11.90
C ASP A 292 -1.95 -4.05 -11.59
N PHE A 293 -1.26 -3.57 -12.62
CA PHE A 293 -0.03 -2.81 -12.47
C PHE A 293 -0.20 -1.30 -12.27
N HIS A 294 -1.25 -0.67 -12.80
CA HIS A 294 -1.28 0.78 -12.96
C HIS A 294 -2.34 1.49 -12.12
N PRO A 295 -2.06 2.73 -11.66
CA PRO A 295 -3.06 3.55 -10.98
C PRO A 295 -4.19 3.95 -11.95
N ARG A 296 -5.42 4.11 -11.40
CA ARG A 296 -6.59 4.60 -12.13
C ARG A 296 -7.61 5.20 -11.17
N LYS A 297 -8.61 5.88 -11.72
CA LYS A 297 -9.74 6.39 -10.94
C LYS A 297 -10.46 5.24 -10.22
N GLY A 298 -10.71 5.41 -8.92
CA GLY A 298 -11.36 4.40 -8.08
C GLY A 298 -10.45 3.29 -7.55
N LYS A 299 -9.17 3.25 -7.95
CA LYS A 299 -8.19 2.33 -7.39
C LYS A 299 -7.44 2.96 -6.23
N GLN A 300 -7.37 2.25 -5.10
CA GLN A 300 -6.59 2.65 -3.93
C GLN A 300 -5.10 2.65 -4.25
N GLY A 301 -4.35 3.60 -3.68
CA GLY A 301 -2.89 3.64 -3.77
C GLY A 301 -2.21 2.54 -2.95
N GLY A 302 -0.92 2.35 -3.19
CA GLY A 302 -0.12 1.29 -2.58
C GLY A 302 -0.03 0.03 -3.44
N ALA A 303 0.40 -1.07 -2.84
CA ALA A 303 0.48 -2.38 -3.46
C ALA A 303 0.06 -3.46 -2.47
N TRP A 304 -0.49 -4.57 -2.95
CA TRP A 304 -0.90 -5.69 -2.12
C TRP A 304 -1.13 -6.95 -2.95
N MET A 305 -0.97 -8.10 -2.31
CA MET A 305 -1.45 -9.39 -2.78
C MET A 305 -2.80 -9.72 -2.11
N THR A 306 -3.69 -10.34 -2.85
CA THR A 306 -4.92 -10.93 -2.32
C THR A 306 -5.30 -12.18 -3.10
N GLU A 307 -6.03 -13.08 -2.44
CA GLU A 307 -6.66 -14.21 -3.11
C GLU A 307 -8.16 -13.96 -3.32
N PHE A 308 -8.65 -14.22 -4.53
CA PHE A 308 -10.09 -14.27 -4.79
C PHE A 308 -10.68 -15.61 -4.42
N GLN A 309 -9.86 -16.65 -4.49
CA GLN A 309 -10.20 -18.02 -4.16
C GLN A 309 -8.95 -18.74 -3.66
N GLY A 310 -9.03 -19.30 -2.45
CA GLY A 310 -7.98 -20.18 -1.92
C GLY A 310 -7.99 -21.56 -2.56
N GLN A 311 -6.95 -22.35 -2.34
CA GLN A 311 -6.91 -23.75 -2.75
C GLN A 311 -7.57 -24.64 -1.68
N TRP A 312 -8.43 -25.58 -2.11
CA TRP A 312 -8.99 -26.60 -1.22
C TRP A 312 -9.34 -27.88 -1.98
N ILE A 313 -9.55 -28.97 -1.24
CA ILE A 313 -10.13 -30.22 -1.76
C ILE A 313 -11.63 -30.19 -1.48
N ASP A 314 -12.46 -30.26 -2.51
CA ASP A 314 -13.90 -30.27 -2.37
C ASP A 314 -14.43 -31.63 -1.85
N ARG A 315 -15.72 -31.70 -1.56
CA ARG A 315 -16.37 -32.91 -1.05
C ARG A 315 -16.35 -34.09 -2.05
N LYS A 316 -16.02 -33.83 -3.29
CA LYS A 316 -15.90 -34.84 -4.36
C LYS A 316 -14.43 -35.27 -4.59
N GLY A 317 -13.49 -34.72 -3.81
CA GLY A 317 -12.08 -34.97 -3.94
C GLY A 317 -11.40 -34.16 -5.05
N VAL A 318 -12.06 -33.14 -5.61
CA VAL A 318 -11.49 -32.26 -6.62
C VAL A 318 -10.62 -31.22 -5.95
N ASN A 319 -9.38 -31.08 -6.42
CA ASN A 319 -8.46 -30.02 -5.99
C ASN A 319 -8.84 -28.72 -6.70
N VAL A 320 -9.59 -27.86 -6.01
CA VAL A 320 -9.97 -26.54 -6.49
C VAL A 320 -8.76 -25.62 -6.43
N ARG A 321 -8.40 -25.04 -7.58
CA ARG A 321 -7.16 -24.30 -7.73
C ARG A 321 -7.34 -22.84 -7.36
N PRO A 322 -6.29 -22.16 -6.80
CA PRO A 322 -6.38 -20.79 -6.32
C PRO A 322 -6.42 -19.78 -7.46
N HIS A 323 -7.05 -18.63 -7.16
CA HIS A 323 -7.03 -17.42 -7.95
C HIS A 323 -6.40 -16.32 -7.12
N VAL A 324 -5.22 -15.85 -7.51
CA VAL A 324 -4.41 -14.87 -6.76
C VAL A 324 -4.20 -13.62 -7.58
N SER A 325 -4.25 -12.46 -6.93
CA SER A 325 -4.03 -11.16 -7.57
C SER A 325 -2.92 -10.40 -6.87
N VAL A 326 -2.04 -9.78 -7.66
CA VAL A 326 -1.13 -8.73 -7.21
C VAL A 326 -1.60 -7.41 -7.80
N VAL A 327 -1.87 -6.44 -6.91
CA VAL A 327 -2.35 -5.11 -7.27
C VAL A 327 -1.29 -4.08 -6.92
N MET A 328 -0.95 -3.23 -7.87
CA MET A 328 0.12 -2.22 -7.74
C MET A 328 -0.29 -0.90 -8.38
N ASN A 329 0.48 0.15 -8.13
CA ASN A 329 0.29 1.47 -8.73
C ASN A 329 1.63 1.96 -9.32
N LEU A 330 2.12 1.21 -10.32
CA LEU A 330 3.39 1.46 -10.99
C LEU A 330 3.26 2.52 -12.09
N THR A 331 4.39 3.10 -12.48
CA THR A 331 4.50 4.05 -13.60
C THR A 331 3.80 3.50 -14.85
N LYS A 332 2.91 4.32 -15.44
CA LYS A 332 2.20 3.99 -16.70
C LYS A 332 3.10 4.17 -17.92
N PRO A 333 2.82 3.46 -19.02
CA PRO A 333 3.38 3.84 -20.33
C PRO A 333 2.78 5.19 -20.78
N THR A 334 3.49 5.88 -21.67
CA THR A 334 3.01 7.05 -22.40
C THR A 334 2.80 6.69 -23.89
N ASP A 335 2.27 7.63 -24.67
CA ASP A 335 2.11 7.43 -26.14
C ASP A 335 3.49 7.20 -26.82
N GLU A 336 4.59 7.68 -26.22
CA GLU A 336 5.94 7.66 -26.80
C GLU A 336 6.87 6.64 -26.15
N LYS A 337 6.61 6.25 -24.88
CA LYS A 337 7.53 5.41 -24.09
C LYS A 337 6.78 4.27 -23.40
N PRO A 338 7.39 3.05 -23.33
CA PRO A 338 6.86 1.97 -22.52
C PRO A 338 6.90 2.34 -21.04
N ALA A 339 6.22 1.57 -20.19
CA ALA A 339 6.31 1.73 -18.75
C ALA A 339 7.74 1.41 -18.28
N LEU A 340 8.49 2.43 -17.89
CA LEU A 340 9.84 2.35 -17.34
C LEU A 340 9.77 2.54 -15.83
N LEU A 341 10.08 1.48 -15.08
CA LEU A 341 9.95 1.44 -13.63
C LEU A 341 11.19 2.04 -12.94
N THR A 342 11.00 2.56 -11.73
CA THR A 342 12.10 2.77 -10.80
C THR A 342 12.56 1.44 -10.19
N LEU A 343 13.75 1.40 -9.60
CA LEU A 343 14.21 0.25 -8.82
C LEU A 343 13.24 -0.08 -7.67
N GLY A 344 12.74 0.94 -6.95
CA GLY A 344 11.76 0.74 -5.87
C GLY A 344 10.43 0.14 -6.35
N GLU A 345 9.97 0.47 -7.56
CA GLU A 345 8.80 -0.18 -8.17
C GLU A 345 9.06 -1.65 -8.51
N VAL A 346 10.28 -2.00 -8.94
CA VAL A 346 10.69 -3.41 -9.16
C VAL A 346 10.73 -4.16 -7.84
N GLU A 347 11.30 -3.57 -6.79
CA GLU A 347 11.32 -4.15 -5.45
C GLU A 347 9.90 -4.37 -4.91
N THR A 348 8.99 -3.42 -5.13
CA THR A 348 7.58 -3.56 -4.77
C THR A 348 6.94 -4.76 -5.48
N PHE A 349 7.18 -4.91 -6.79
CA PHE A 349 6.65 -6.05 -7.53
C PHE A 349 7.19 -7.38 -7.00
N LEU A 350 8.48 -7.47 -6.72
CA LEU A 350 9.08 -8.67 -6.14
C LEU A 350 8.53 -8.97 -4.73
N HIS A 351 8.27 -7.93 -3.93
CA HIS A 351 7.71 -8.06 -2.58
C HIS A 351 6.28 -8.64 -2.61
N GLU A 352 5.39 -8.08 -3.45
CA GLU A 352 3.99 -8.51 -3.53
C GLU A 352 3.83 -9.87 -4.21
N PHE A 353 4.76 -10.21 -5.11
CA PHE A 353 4.77 -11.49 -5.80
C PHE A 353 5.34 -12.63 -4.93
N GLY A 354 6.27 -12.34 -4.01
CA GLY A 354 6.91 -13.30 -3.11
C GLY A 354 6.06 -13.71 -1.93
#